data_cb30220c6dcf674f703920920ca8930a
#
_entry.id   cb30220c6dcf674f703920920ca8930a
#
_cell.length_a   1.000
_cell.length_b   1.000
_cell.length_c   1.000
_cell.angle_alpha   90.00
_cell.angle_beta   90.00
_cell.angle_gamma   90.00
#
_symmetry.space_group_name_H-M   'P 1'
#
loop_
_entity.id
_entity.type
_entity.pdbx_description
1 polymer ?
#
loop_
_entity_poly.entity_id
_entity_poly.type
_entity_poly.pdbx_seq_one_letter_code
_entity_poly.pdbx_strand_id
1 'polypeptide(L)'
;MRSAEDDLTTKARIRDAAIRLYARDGFGKTSLRAIAAEAGVSPGLLIHHFGSAAGLREACDEQVLGVTTERASSKMHPGGLKHLMAEFNRDPDGYTLEMNYLRQALLEGTATSAALFQHLVELSEHVIRSGIEDGTVRPFSDVRGVAVLTALTSVGTLAFGPFAAKWLGLDGDWQSVMQRIGGPGLELYTHGFYTTDDFLKAYQEATDHDETQEA
;
A
#
# COMPACT_ATOMS: atom_id res chain seq x y z
N MET A 1 34.24 -12.92 17.53
CA MET A 1 33.60 -13.32 16.26
C MET A 1 32.10 -13.29 16.50
N ARG A 2 31.34 -12.41 15.84
CA ARG A 2 29.85 -12.41 15.94
C ARG A 2 29.36 -13.69 15.29
N SER A 3 28.30 -14.29 15.83
CA SER A 3 27.65 -15.42 15.19
C SER A 3 26.84 -14.93 13.97
N ALA A 4 26.57 -15.81 13.00
CA ALA A 4 25.72 -15.49 11.86
C ALA A 4 24.31 -15.07 12.31
N GLU A 5 23.82 -15.59 13.41
CA GLU A 5 22.54 -15.26 14.02
C GLU A 5 22.52 -13.84 14.60
N ASP A 6 23.60 -13.42 15.30
CA ASP A 6 23.77 -12.03 15.78
C ASP A 6 23.82 -11.03 14.64
N ASP A 7 24.38 -11.42 13.50
CA ASP A 7 24.52 -10.60 12.31
C ASP A 7 23.14 -10.38 11.62
N LEU A 8 22.36 -11.45 11.46
CA LEU A 8 20.99 -11.40 10.94
C LEU A 8 20.07 -10.55 11.82
N THR A 9 20.15 -10.72 13.15
CA THR A 9 19.38 -9.91 14.12
C THR A 9 19.76 -8.43 14.05
N THR A 10 21.05 -8.12 13.86
CA THR A 10 21.53 -6.74 13.71
C THR A 10 21.05 -6.12 12.41
N LYS A 11 21.08 -6.85 11.30
CA LYS A 11 20.57 -6.41 10.00
C LYS A 11 19.07 -6.08 10.09
N ALA A 12 18.27 -6.96 10.68
CA ALA A 12 16.84 -6.73 10.90
C ALA A 12 16.59 -5.48 11.76
N ARG A 13 17.31 -5.33 12.87
CA ARG A 13 17.17 -4.17 13.78
C ARG A 13 17.47 -2.84 13.10
N ILE A 14 18.48 -2.78 12.22
CA ILE A 14 18.82 -1.58 11.43
C ILE A 14 17.71 -1.30 10.44
N ARG A 15 17.23 -2.28 9.70
CA ARG A 15 16.12 -2.15 8.74
C ARG A 15 14.86 -1.64 9.44
N ASP A 16 14.48 -2.21 10.55
CA ASP A 16 13.27 -1.85 11.28
C ASP A 16 13.36 -0.43 11.88
N ALA A 17 14.56 0.00 12.33
CA ALA A 17 14.82 1.38 12.72
C ALA A 17 14.69 2.34 11.53
N ALA A 18 15.18 1.95 10.35
CA ALA A 18 15.04 2.76 9.14
C ALA A 18 13.57 2.89 8.72
N ILE A 19 12.80 1.80 8.73
CA ILE A 19 11.36 1.83 8.41
C ILE A 19 10.63 2.79 9.34
N ARG A 20 10.88 2.74 10.66
CA ARG A 20 10.26 3.67 11.62
C ARG A 20 10.58 5.14 11.32
N LEU A 21 11.84 5.45 11.07
CA LEU A 21 12.26 6.82 10.80
C LEU A 21 11.76 7.33 9.44
N TYR A 22 11.81 6.51 8.41
CA TYR A 22 11.27 6.85 7.09
C TYR A 22 9.75 7.08 7.14
N ALA A 23 9.01 6.22 7.83
CA ALA A 23 7.57 6.37 8.00
C ALA A 23 7.18 7.65 8.74
N ARG A 24 7.97 8.05 9.76
CA ARG A 24 7.71 9.22 10.59
C ARG A 24 8.15 10.53 9.93
N ASP A 25 9.38 10.59 9.45
CA ASP A 25 10.06 11.84 9.05
C ASP A 25 10.16 12.01 7.53
N GLY A 26 9.97 10.91 6.77
CA GLY A 26 10.19 10.84 5.33
C GLY A 26 11.66 10.59 4.96
N PHE A 27 11.89 10.19 3.70
CA PHE A 27 13.22 9.78 3.23
C PHE A 27 14.23 10.92 3.20
N GLY A 28 13.81 12.10 2.70
CA GLY A 28 14.69 13.26 2.56
C GLY A 28 15.17 13.87 3.88
N LYS A 29 14.50 13.60 5.00
CA LYS A 29 14.86 14.12 6.32
C LYS A 29 15.59 13.11 7.19
N THR A 30 15.63 11.83 6.79
CA THR A 30 16.21 10.75 7.58
C THR A 30 17.66 10.49 7.19
N SER A 31 18.60 10.67 8.12
CA SER A 31 20.03 10.42 7.89
C SER A 31 20.44 9.02 8.35
N LEU A 32 21.47 8.44 7.69
CA LEU A 32 22.05 7.18 8.13
C LEU A 32 22.58 7.21 9.57
N ARG A 33 23.02 8.40 10.04
CA ARG A 33 23.45 8.57 11.43
C ARG A 33 22.29 8.44 12.41
N ALA A 34 21.13 9.01 12.06
CA ALA A 34 19.91 8.90 12.86
C ALA A 34 19.44 7.43 12.92
N ILE A 35 19.46 6.72 11.78
CA ILE A 35 19.09 5.31 11.72
C ILE A 35 20.05 4.45 12.56
N ALA A 36 21.36 4.68 12.45
CA ALA A 36 22.36 3.95 13.23
C ALA A 36 22.19 4.19 14.74
N ALA A 37 21.92 5.44 15.15
CA ALA A 37 21.65 5.78 16.55
C ALA A 37 20.36 5.10 17.05
N GLU A 38 19.29 5.14 16.30
CA GLU A 38 18.00 4.47 16.61
C GLU A 38 18.17 2.94 16.73
N ALA A 39 18.99 2.34 15.85
CA ALA A 39 19.29 0.90 15.87
C ALA A 39 20.31 0.52 16.94
N GLY A 40 20.94 1.45 17.65
CA GLY A 40 21.99 1.17 18.62
C GLY A 40 23.26 0.59 18.00
N VAL A 41 23.64 1.05 16.79
CA VAL A 41 24.83 0.58 16.07
C VAL A 41 25.71 1.75 15.60
N SER A 42 26.96 1.47 15.19
CA SER A 42 27.77 2.49 14.52
C SER A 42 27.33 2.70 13.07
N PRO A 43 27.50 3.90 12.49
CA PRO A 43 27.23 4.14 11.07
C PRO A 43 28.05 3.23 10.15
N GLY A 44 29.29 2.87 10.54
CA GLY A 44 30.13 1.93 9.80
C GLY A 44 29.53 0.51 9.74
N LEU A 45 28.90 0.05 10.82
CA LEU A 45 28.24 -1.24 10.85
C LEU A 45 26.99 -1.25 9.97
N LEU A 46 26.23 -0.16 9.92
CA LEU A 46 25.09 0.00 9.00
C LEU A 46 25.56 -0.11 7.54
N ILE A 47 26.63 0.60 7.17
CA ILE A 47 27.20 0.52 5.81
C ILE A 47 27.74 -0.89 5.52
N HIS A 48 28.34 -1.55 6.50
CA HIS A 48 28.79 -2.94 6.34
C HIS A 48 27.64 -3.89 5.95
N HIS A 49 26.45 -3.75 6.56
CA HIS A 49 25.31 -4.62 6.29
C HIS A 49 24.57 -4.30 4.98
N PHE A 50 24.48 -3.03 4.60
CA PHE A 50 23.63 -2.58 3.49
C PHE A 50 24.39 -1.93 2.33
N GLY A 51 25.71 -1.74 2.47
CA GLY A 51 26.56 -1.13 1.47
C GLY A 51 26.36 0.37 1.31
N SER A 52 25.12 0.83 1.22
CA SER A 52 24.77 2.23 0.97
C SER A 52 23.40 2.59 1.55
N ALA A 53 23.05 3.90 1.50
CA ALA A 53 21.69 4.36 1.81
C ALA A 53 20.66 3.76 0.85
N ALA A 54 21.03 3.60 -0.42
CA ALA A 54 20.16 2.97 -1.42
C ALA A 54 19.91 1.49 -1.11
N GLY A 55 20.94 0.72 -0.75
CA GLY A 55 20.79 -0.69 -0.37
C GLY A 55 19.97 -0.89 0.91
N LEU A 56 20.09 0.04 1.88
CA LEU A 56 19.21 0.04 3.06
C LEU A 56 17.75 0.32 2.66
N ARG A 57 17.54 1.31 1.77
CA ARG A 57 16.22 1.65 1.28
C ARG A 57 15.58 0.45 0.55
N GLU A 58 16.30 -0.18 -0.35
CA GLU A 58 15.87 -1.37 -1.08
C GLU A 58 15.42 -2.49 -0.12
N ALA A 59 16.22 -2.79 0.92
CA ALA A 59 15.86 -3.77 1.92
C ALA A 59 14.61 -3.39 2.75
N CYS A 60 14.35 -2.10 2.96
CA CYS A 60 13.12 -1.62 3.60
C CYS A 60 11.92 -1.77 2.66
N ASP A 61 12.07 -1.39 1.39
CA ASP A 61 11.04 -1.51 0.36
C ASP A 61 10.63 -2.98 0.16
N GLU A 62 11.59 -3.90 0.03
CA GLU A 62 11.35 -5.35 -0.04
C GLU A 62 10.56 -5.88 1.15
N GLN A 63 10.93 -5.48 2.37
CA GLN A 63 10.26 -5.91 3.58
C GLN A 63 8.80 -5.45 3.63
N VAL A 64 8.55 -4.17 3.38
CA VAL A 64 7.19 -3.58 3.46
C VAL A 64 6.31 -4.09 2.33
N LEU A 65 6.85 -4.21 1.10
CA LEU A 65 6.12 -4.77 -0.04
C LEU A 65 5.79 -6.24 0.14
N GLY A 66 6.71 -7.04 0.68
CA GLY A 66 6.47 -8.45 0.95
C GLY A 66 5.25 -8.66 1.85
N VAL A 67 5.21 -7.94 2.97
CA VAL A 67 4.07 -7.99 3.92
C VAL A 67 2.78 -7.49 3.26
N THR A 68 2.85 -6.39 2.50
CA THR A 68 1.67 -5.82 1.83
C THR A 68 1.10 -6.77 0.78
N THR A 69 1.97 -7.44 0.02
CA THR A 69 1.59 -8.43 -1.01
C THR A 69 0.92 -9.65 -0.39
N GLU A 70 1.49 -10.19 0.68
CA GLU A 70 0.93 -11.33 1.41
C GLU A 70 -0.47 -11.01 1.96
N ARG A 71 -0.64 -9.84 2.59
CA ARG A 71 -1.94 -9.38 3.09
C ARG A 71 -2.96 -9.15 1.98
N ALA A 72 -2.55 -8.57 0.86
CA ALA A 72 -3.45 -8.33 -0.27
C ALA A 72 -3.96 -9.65 -0.88
N SER A 73 -3.09 -10.63 -1.05
CA SER A 73 -3.45 -11.96 -1.53
C SER A 73 -4.42 -12.68 -0.58
N SER A 74 -4.31 -12.46 0.72
CA SER A 74 -5.19 -13.06 1.73
C SER A 74 -6.62 -12.49 1.73
N LYS A 75 -6.85 -11.28 1.19
CA LYS A 75 -8.15 -10.57 1.23
C LYS A 75 -9.24 -11.18 0.36
N MET A 76 -8.89 -12.00 -0.63
CA MET A 76 -9.79 -12.42 -1.71
C MET A 76 -10.94 -13.34 -1.29
N HIS A 77 -10.91 -13.89 -0.08
CA HIS A 77 -11.98 -14.73 0.44
C HIS A 77 -12.63 -14.08 1.67
N PRO A 78 -13.93 -14.25 1.91
CA PRO A 78 -14.58 -13.72 3.12
C PRO A 78 -13.88 -14.13 4.41
N GLY A 79 -13.28 -15.32 4.43
CA GLY A 79 -12.42 -15.78 5.54
C GLY A 79 -11.11 -15.00 5.65
N GLY A 80 -10.50 -14.64 4.52
CA GLY A 80 -9.28 -13.83 4.46
C GLY A 80 -9.50 -12.40 4.94
N LEU A 81 -10.65 -11.79 4.61
CA LEU A 81 -11.00 -10.48 5.16
C LEU A 81 -11.12 -10.50 6.69
N LYS A 82 -11.77 -11.54 7.26
CA LYS A 82 -11.83 -11.72 8.72
C LYS A 82 -10.44 -11.88 9.33
N HIS A 83 -9.57 -12.65 8.68
CA HIS A 83 -8.19 -12.85 9.13
C HIS A 83 -7.41 -11.54 9.13
N LEU A 84 -7.50 -10.77 8.04
CA LEU A 84 -6.87 -9.45 7.94
C LEU A 84 -7.36 -8.49 9.03
N MET A 85 -8.66 -8.44 9.30
CA MET A 85 -9.22 -7.62 10.37
C MET A 85 -8.72 -8.07 11.75
N ALA A 86 -8.55 -9.37 11.96
CA ALA A 86 -7.98 -9.91 13.19
C ALA A 86 -6.50 -9.56 13.35
N GLU A 87 -5.70 -9.61 12.27
CA GLU A 87 -4.30 -9.17 12.27
C GLU A 87 -4.17 -7.67 12.54
N PHE A 88 -4.97 -6.85 11.86
CA PHE A 88 -5.05 -5.43 12.09
C PHE A 88 -5.36 -5.09 13.55
N ASN A 89 -6.34 -5.78 14.16
CA ASN A 89 -6.69 -5.57 15.57
C ASN A 89 -5.61 -6.07 16.54
N ARG A 90 -4.75 -6.99 16.12
CA ARG A 90 -3.65 -7.52 16.96
C ARG A 90 -2.46 -6.58 17.01
N ASP A 91 -2.11 -5.94 15.88
CA ASP A 91 -0.97 -5.03 15.76
C ASP A 91 -1.34 -3.81 14.90
N PRO A 92 -2.18 -2.90 15.42
CA PRO A 92 -2.59 -1.70 14.70
C PRO A 92 -1.43 -0.72 14.48
N ASP A 93 -0.46 -0.69 15.40
CA ASP A 93 0.69 0.21 15.31
C ASP A 93 1.64 -0.23 14.21
N GLY A 94 1.93 -1.54 14.10
CA GLY A 94 2.73 -2.11 13.02
C GLY A 94 2.10 -1.86 11.65
N TYR A 95 0.80 -2.06 11.54
CA TYR A 95 0.05 -1.78 10.32
C TYR A 95 0.11 -0.29 9.93
N THR A 96 -0.08 0.60 10.90
CA THR A 96 0.01 2.05 10.70
C THR A 96 1.42 2.48 10.27
N LEU A 97 2.45 1.88 10.86
CA LEU A 97 3.84 2.10 10.49
C LEU A 97 4.11 1.78 9.01
N GLU A 98 3.68 0.59 8.57
CA GLU A 98 3.83 0.15 7.18
C GLU A 98 3.09 1.06 6.21
N MET A 99 1.84 1.42 6.52
CA MET A 99 1.05 2.33 5.69
C MET A 99 1.68 3.72 5.60
N ASN A 100 2.23 4.26 6.69
CA ASN A 100 2.95 5.53 6.67
C ASN A 100 4.24 5.45 5.83
N TYR A 101 4.97 4.33 5.91
CA TYR A 101 6.14 4.10 5.06
C TYR A 101 5.75 4.11 3.57
N LEU A 102 4.71 3.34 3.18
CA LEU A 102 4.21 3.29 1.81
C LEU A 102 3.75 4.67 1.32
N ARG A 103 3.05 5.42 2.17
CA ARG A 103 2.65 6.79 1.85
C ARG A 103 3.84 7.67 1.52
N GLN A 104 4.88 7.65 2.34
CA GLN A 104 6.10 8.43 2.08
C GLN A 104 6.78 7.98 0.78
N ALA A 105 6.90 6.66 0.56
CA ALA A 105 7.52 6.10 -0.64
C ALA A 105 6.78 6.47 -1.93
N LEU A 106 5.45 6.42 -1.92
CA LEU A 106 4.63 6.77 -3.08
C LEU A 106 4.63 8.27 -3.40
N LEU A 107 4.65 9.12 -2.37
CA LEU A 107 4.59 10.58 -2.53
C LEU A 107 5.96 11.23 -2.81
N GLU A 108 7.05 10.49 -2.75
CA GLU A 108 8.40 11.01 -3.03
C GLU A 108 8.59 11.43 -4.49
N GLY A 109 7.79 10.87 -5.41
CA GLY A 109 7.80 11.24 -6.83
C GLY A 109 9.03 10.78 -7.60
N THR A 110 9.68 9.70 -7.17
CA THR A 110 10.88 9.12 -7.76
C THR A 110 10.57 7.97 -8.71
N ALA A 111 11.58 7.46 -9.41
CA ALA A 111 11.47 6.23 -10.19
C ALA A 111 11.04 5.03 -9.30
N THR A 112 11.49 5.00 -8.05
CA THR A 112 11.08 4.00 -7.04
C THR A 112 9.59 4.13 -6.74
N SER A 113 9.06 5.35 -6.60
CA SER A 113 7.62 5.59 -6.40
C SER A 113 6.78 5.07 -7.57
N ALA A 114 7.25 5.28 -8.81
CA ALA A 114 6.60 4.77 -10.02
C ALA A 114 6.58 3.23 -10.05
N ALA A 115 7.72 2.59 -9.74
CA ALA A 115 7.82 1.13 -9.66
C ALA A 115 6.92 0.54 -8.57
N LEU A 116 6.85 1.21 -7.42
CA LEU A 116 5.95 0.82 -6.33
C LEU A 116 4.48 0.92 -6.75
N PHE A 117 4.08 2.00 -7.41
CA PHE A 117 2.72 2.15 -7.93
C PHE A 117 2.38 1.07 -8.97
N GLN A 118 3.31 0.79 -9.89
CA GLN A 118 3.16 -0.31 -10.86
C GLN A 118 2.93 -1.64 -10.15
N HIS A 119 3.71 -1.96 -9.12
CA HIS A 119 3.53 -3.18 -8.32
C HIS A 119 2.14 -3.25 -7.67
N LEU A 120 1.61 -2.14 -7.14
CA LEU A 120 0.26 -2.09 -6.58
C LEU A 120 -0.83 -2.33 -7.65
N VAL A 121 -0.63 -1.84 -8.88
CA VAL A 121 -1.54 -2.13 -10.01
C VAL A 121 -1.50 -3.61 -10.38
N GLU A 122 -0.31 -4.19 -10.53
CA GLU A 122 -0.13 -5.61 -10.86
C GLU A 122 -0.75 -6.53 -9.80
N LEU A 123 -0.54 -6.19 -8.53
CA LEU A 123 -1.16 -6.90 -7.40
C LEU A 123 -2.69 -6.79 -7.44
N SER A 124 -3.24 -5.60 -7.70
CA SER A 124 -4.68 -5.38 -7.83
C SER A 124 -5.26 -6.17 -9.01
N GLU A 125 -4.55 -6.19 -10.15
CA GLU A 125 -4.95 -6.97 -11.33
C GLU A 125 -4.98 -8.48 -11.03
N HIS A 126 -3.94 -9.00 -10.40
CA HIS A 126 -3.88 -10.40 -9.98
C HIS A 126 -5.04 -10.77 -9.05
N VAL A 127 -5.29 -9.95 -8.06
CA VAL A 127 -6.38 -10.08 -7.08
C VAL A 127 -7.75 -10.11 -7.77
N ILE A 128 -8.01 -9.17 -8.70
CA ILE A 128 -9.28 -9.10 -9.44
C ILE A 128 -9.45 -10.33 -10.34
N ARG A 129 -8.42 -10.77 -11.07
CA ARG A 129 -8.48 -11.95 -11.94
C ARG A 129 -8.77 -13.23 -11.15
N SER A 130 -8.07 -13.42 -10.03
CA SER A 130 -8.33 -14.57 -9.14
C SER A 130 -9.77 -14.56 -8.62
N GLY A 131 -10.30 -13.40 -8.22
CA GLY A 131 -11.69 -13.28 -7.79
C GLY A 131 -12.71 -13.49 -8.89
N ILE A 132 -12.39 -13.19 -10.15
CA ILE A 132 -13.23 -13.53 -11.31
C ILE A 132 -13.24 -15.05 -11.52
N GLU A 133 -12.08 -15.70 -11.43
CA GLU A 133 -11.93 -17.16 -11.60
C GLU A 133 -12.69 -17.95 -10.53
N ASP A 134 -12.68 -17.50 -9.28
CA ASP A 134 -13.36 -18.16 -8.17
C ASP A 134 -14.83 -17.70 -7.96
N GLY A 135 -15.29 -16.71 -8.74
CA GLY A 135 -16.65 -16.20 -8.73
C GLY A 135 -16.96 -15.19 -7.61
N THR A 136 -15.96 -14.73 -6.86
CA THR A 136 -16.15 -13.69 -5.81
C THR A 136 -16.16 -12.28 -6.39
N VAL A 137 -15.61 -12.08 -7.58
CA VAL A 137 -15.60 -10.83 -8.33
C VAL A 137 -16.33 -11.00 -9.66
N ARG A 138 -17.20 -10.04 -10.01
CA ARG A 138 -17.84 -10.03 -11.32
C ARG A 138 -16.83 -9.76 -12.44
N PRO A 139 -17.06 -10.27 -13.67
CA PRO A 139 -16.21 -9.93 -14.81
C PRO A 139 -16.32 -8.45 -15.17
N PHE A 140 -15.22 -7.88 -15.68
CA PHE A 140 -15.13 -6.51 -16.19
C PHE A 140 -14.64 -6.54 -17.63
N SER A 141 -15.07 -5.57 -18.43
CA SER A 141 -14.61 -5.37 -19.82
C SER A 141 -13.12 -4.99 -19.88
N ASP A 142 -12.66 -4.19 -18.90
CA ASP A 142 -11.27 -3.78 -18.74
C ASP A 142 -10.80 -4.03 -17.30
N VAL A 143 -10.24 -5.21 -17.08
CA VAL A 143 -9.70 -5.61 -15.76
C VAL A 143 -8.51 -4.74 -15.36
N ARG A 144 -7.66 -4.33 -16.32
CA ARG A 144 -6.50 -3.50 -16.03
C ARG A 144 -6.90 -2.09 -15.63
N GLY A 145 -7.88 -1.50 -16.31
CA GLY A 145 -8.44 -0.20 -15.93
C GLY A 145 -9.02 -0.22 -14.52
N VAL A 146 -9.76 -1.28 -14.15
CA VAL A 146 -10.28 -1.46 -12.79
C VAL A 146 -9.14 -1.62 -11.78
N ALA A 147 -8.07 -2.34 -12.13
CA ALA A 147 -6.89 -2.50 -11.26
C ALA A 147 -6.18 -1.16 -10.99
N VAL A 148 -6.01 -0.34 -12.03
CA VAL A 148 -5.47 1.03 -11.89
C VAL A 148 -6.36 1.89 -10.99
N LEU A 149 -7.68 1.87 -11.19
CA LEU A 149 -8.63 2.61 -10.37
C LEU A 149 -8.56 2.16 -8.90
N THR A 150 -8.45 0.85 -8.65
CA THR A 150 -8.32 0.28 -7.31
C THR A 150 -7.02 0.74 -6.64
N ALA A 151 -5.90 0.69 -7.37
CA ALA A 151 -4.61 1.17 -6.87
C ALA A 151 -4.64 2.68 -6.56
N LEU A 152 -5.22 3.50 -7.46
CA LEU A 152 -5.39 4.95 -7.24
C LEU A 152 -6.25 5.24 -6.01
N THR A 153 -7.34 4.50 -5.81
CA THR A 153 -8.20 4.66 -4.62
C THR A 153 -7.45 4.32 -3.34
N SER A 154 -6.65 3.24 -3.35
CA SER A 154 -5.83 2.84 -2.21
C SER A 154 -4.76 3.89 -1.88
N VAL A 155 -4.01 4.36 -2.89
CA VAL A 155 -3.00 5.42 -2.72
C VAL A 155 -3.64 6.74 -2.28
N GLY A 156 -4.78 7.12 -2.86
CA GLY A 156 -5.54 8.30 -2.45
C GLY A 156 -5.96 8.24 -0.98
N THR A 157 -6.41 7.09 -0.51
CA THR A 157 -6.77 6.86 0.89
C THR A 157 -5.55 7.01 1.81
N LEU A 158 -4.38 6.47 1.41
CA LEU A 158 -3.14 6.64 2.16
C LEU A 158 -2.68 8.11 2.18
N ALA A 159 -2.69 8.78 1.03
CA ALA A 159 -2.19 10.14 0.88
C ALA A 159 -3.05 11.15 1.64
N PHE A 160 -4.37 11.03 1.53
CA PHE A 160 -5.36 12.00 2.01
C PHE A 160 -6.09 11.58 3.29
N GLY A 161 -5.78 10.42 3.85
CA GLY A 161 -6.37 9.94 5.10
C GLY A 161 -6.40 10.96 6.23
N PRO A 162 -5.29 11.68 6.53
CA PRO A 162 -5.28 12.72 7.57
C PRO A 162 -6.26 13.87 7.33
N PHE A 163 -6.50 14.23 6.06
CA PHE A 163 -7.51 15.24 5.70
C PHE A 163 -8.93 14.67 5.85
N ALA A 164 -9.14 13.41 5.43
CA ALA A 164 -10.41 12.73 5.61
C ALA A 164 -10.80 12.60 7.09
N ALA A 165 -9.84 12.28 7.97
CA ALA A 165 -10.05 12.22 9.41
C ALA A 165 -10.70 13.50 9.95
N LYS A 166 -10.16 14.67 9.57
CA LYS A 166 -10.70 15.97 9.97
C LYS A 166 -12.17 16.15 9.54
N TRP A 167 -12.52 15.77 8.30
CA TRP A 167 -13.88 15.87 7.80
C TRP A 167 -14.86 14.90 8.45
N LEU A 168 -14.34 13.76 8.91
CA LEU A 168 -15.13 12.74 9.60
C LEU A 168 -15.23 12.98 11.12
N GLY A 169 -14.59 14.06 11.65
CA GLY A 169 -14.54 14.36 13.08
C GLY A 169 -13.75 13.32 13.89
N LEU A 170 -12.70 12.73 13.28
CA LEU A 170 -11.85 11.71 13.88
C LEU A 170 -10.52 12.29 14.34
N ASP A 171 -9.90 11.68 15.32
CA ASP A 171 -8.57 12.04 15.85
C ASP A 171 -7.42 11.57 14.93
N GLY A 172 -7.48 11.96 13.68
CA GLY A 172 -6.34 12.07 12.76
C GLY A 172 -5.49 10.85 12.43
N ASP A 173 -5.75 9.65 12.99
CA ASP A 173 -5.02 8.45 12.62
C ASP A 173 -5.66 7.73 11.42
N TRP A 174 -4.81 7.08 10.63
CA TRP A 174 -5.23 6.31 9.46
C TRP A 174 -6.19 5.16 9.83
N GLN A 175 -6.01 4.56 11.00
CA GLN A 175 -6.82 3.45 11.49
C GLN A 175 -8.29 3.86 11.67
N SER A 176 -8.55 4.97 12.36
CA SER A 176 -9.89 5.49 12.57
C SER A 176 -10.59 5.81 11.26
N VAL A 177 -9.85 6.35 10.28
CA VAL A 177 -10.39 6.60 8.94
C VAL A 177 -10.79 5.29 8.27
N MET A 178 -9.91 4.28 8.26
CA MET A 178 -10.20 2.98 7.62
C MET A 178 -11.37 2.26 8.27
N GLN A 179 -11.48 2.28 9.58
CA GLN A 179 -12.65 1.73 10.30
C GLN A 179 -13.94 2.43 9.89
N ARG A 180 -13.89 3.75 9.70
CA ARG A 180 -15.07 4.55 9.35
C ARG A 180 -15.52 4.38 7.92
N ILE A 181 -14.58 4.26 6.94
CA ILE A 181 -14.90 4.17 5.51
C ILE A 181 -14.98 2.73 4.98
N GLY A 182 -14.49 1.74 5.73
CA GLY A 182 -14.40 0.35 5.28
C GLY A 182 -15.77 -0.25 4.96
N GLY A 183 -16.75 -0.08 5.84
CA GLY A 183 -18.14 -0.53 5.60
C GLY A 183 -18.76 0.11 4.36
N PRO A 184 -18.84 1.46 4.29
CA PRO A 184 -19.30 2.17 3.09
C PRO A 184 -18.54 1.79 1.81
N GLY A 185 -17.23 1.55 1.88
CA GLY A 185 -16.44 1.08 0.75
C GLY A 185 -16.88 -0.30 0.26
N LEU A 186 -17.06 -1.25 1.16
CA LEU A 186 -17.57 -2.59 0.83
C LEU A 186 -18.99 -2.53 0.27
N GLU A 187 -19.86 -1.69 0.81
CA GLU A 187 -21.21 -1.47 0.30
C GLU A 187 -21.16 -0.96 -1.15
N LEU A 188 -20.30 0.04 -1.42
CA LEU A 188 -20.11 0.59 -2.76
C LEU A 188 -19.61 -0.47 -3.75
N TYR A 189 -18.65 -1.31 -3.37
CA TYR A 189 -18.14 -2.38 -4.23
C TYR A 189 -19.16 -3.50 -4.45
N THR A 190 -20.01 -3.79 -3.47
CA THR A 190 -21.00 -4.86 -3.53
C THR A 190 -22.22 -4.46 -4.35
N HIS A 191 -22.75 -3.27 -4.13
CA HIS A 191 -24.01 -2.80 -4.72
C HIS A 191 -23.85 -1.80 -5.86
N GLY A 192 -22.65 -1.17 -5.98
CA GLY A 192 -22.41 -0.06 -6.90
C GLY A 192 -22.95 1.27 -6.35
N PHE A 193 -22.65 2.36 -7.07
CA PHE A 193 -23.09 3.71 -6.71
C PHE A 193 -24.42 4.06 -7.39
N TYR A 194 -24.61 3.63 -8.63
CA TYR A 194 -25.79 3.92 -9.42
C TYR A 194 -26.80 2.76 -9.33
N THR A 195 -28.08 3.10 -9.36
CA THR A 195 -29.19 2.13 -9.34
C THR A 195 -29.56 1.63 -10.73
N THR A 196 -29.06 2.29 -11.79
CA THR A 196 -29.27 1.93 -13.22
C THR A 196 -27.93 1.95 -13.95
N ASP A 197 -27.89 1.38 -15.15
CA ASP A 197 -26.73 1.39 -16.05
C ASP A 197 -26.72 2.57 -17.05
N ASP A 198 -27.65 3.52 -16.92
CA ASP A 198 -27.83 4.63 -17.87
C ASP A 198 -26.57 5.50 -18.00
N PHE A 199 -25.86 5.73 -16.89
CA PHE A 199 -24.60 6.50 -16.92
C PHE A 199 -23.50 5.75 -17.69
N LEU A 200 -23.40 4.42 -17.52
CA LEU A 200 -22.42 3.60 -18.23
C LEU A 200 -22.75 3.57 -19.73
N LYS A 201 -24.01 3.40 -20.11
CA LYS A 201 -24.46 3.44 -21.51
C LYS A 201 -24.18 4.79 -22.16
N ALA A 202 -24.52 5.89 -21.49
CA ALA A 202 -24.26 7.23 -21.99
C ALA A 202 -22.76 7.49 -22.21
N TYR A 203 -21.89 6.99 -21.31
CA TYR A 203 -20.46 7.08 -21.47
C TYR A 203 -19.97 6.26 -22.68
N GLN A 204 -20.43 5.01 -22.85
CA GLN A 204 -20.07 4.14 -23.97
C GLN A 204 -20.50 4.77 -25.32
N GLU A 205 -21.73 5.29 -25.41
CA GLU A 205 -22.21 5.98 -26.60
C GLU A 205 -21.37 7.21 -26.95
N ALA A 206 -20.90 7.95 -25.95
CA ALA A 206 -20.08 9.13 -26.19
C ALA A 206 -18.66 8.77 -26.67
N THR A 207 -18.08 7.67 -26.19
CA THR A 207 -16.72 7.25 -26.56
C THR A 207 -16.67 6.49 -27.88
N ASP A 208 -17.71 5.72 -28.26
CA ASP A 208 -17.78 5.01 -29.54
C ASP A 208 -17.89 5.97 -30.73
N HIS A 209 -18.35 7.22 -30.55
CA HIS A 209 -18.43 8.23 -31.61
C HIS A 209 -17.09 8.85 -31.96
N ASP A 210 -16.12 8.90 -31.03
CA ASP A 210 -14.79 9.46 -31.28
C ASP A 210 -13.91 8.53 -32.16
N GLU A 211 -14.02 7.21 -32.00
CA GLU A 211 -13.28 6.24 -32.81
C GLU A 211 -13.69 6.19 -34.28
N THR A 212 -14.92 6.63 -34.59
CA THR A 212 -15.45 6.65 -35.96
C THR A 212 -15.11 7.94 -36.74
N GLN A 213 -14.58 8.99 -36.04
CA GLN A 213 -14.19 10.24 -36.72
C GLN A 213 -12.67 10.34 -37.05
N GLU A 214 -11.85 9.45 -36.49
CA GLU A 214 -10.39 9.39 -36.77
C GLU A 214 -10.00 8.31 -37.81
N ALA A 215 -10.94 7.57 -38.39
CA ALA A 215 -10.73 6.56 -39.43
C ALA A 215 -11.13 7.10 -40.80
#